data_da37d5bdfd0a8c570499897949e5cf53
#
_entry.id   da37d5bdfd0a8c570499897949e5cf53
#
_cell.length_a   1.000
_cell.length_b   1.000
_cell.length_c   1.000
_cell.angle_alpha   90.00
_cell.angle_beta   90.00
_cell.angle_gamma   90.00
#
_symmetry.space_group_name_H-M   'P 1'
#
loop_
_entity.id
_entity.type
_entity.pdbx_description
1 polymer ?
#
loop_
_entity_poly.entity_id
_entity_poly.type
_entity_poly.pdbx_seq_one_letter_code
_entity_poly.pdbx_strand_id
1 'polypeptide(L)'
;MNDKLNYKLLNIPDQLGEEAIKTLSQEPEIKNTLEFIQKTDILVFGIGKAEEMAKRRRIPEDKVNEILSKGAVGEAFGHYFNEEGEIVYKLNTVGIDLETFKNIKESIAIFAGKRKVDALIAMTNINKNIVLVTDEENGYKILEELN
;
A
#
# COMPACT_ATOMS: atom_id res chain seq x y z
N MET A 1 -19.87 -11.83 -17.98
CA MET A 1 -19.47 -10.62 -17.23
C MET A 1 -20.74 -9.80 -17.01
N ASN A 2 -20.97 -9.29 -15.82
CA ASN A 2 -22.23 -8.60 -15.51
C ASN A 2 -22.18 -7.20 -16.15
N ASP A 3 -22.98 -6.93 -17.17
CA ASP A 3 -23.02 -5.66 -17.95
C ASP A 3 -23.40 -4.42 -17.11
N LYS A 4 -23.61 -4.60 -15.80
CA LYS A 4 -23.95 -3.53 -14.85
C LYS A 4 -22.77 -3.09 -13.99
N LEU A 5 -21.58 -3.65 -14.16
CA LEU A 5 -20.41 -3.28 -13.36
C LEU A 5 -19.71 -2.09 -14.01
N ASN A 6 -19.77 -0.94 -13.37
CA ASN A 6 -18.97 0.21 -13.75
C ASN A 6 -17.59 0.11 -13.07
N TYR A 7 -16.52 0.22 -13.85
CA TYR A 7 -15.16 0.25 -13.34
C TYR A 7 -14.40 1.43 -13.92
N LYS A 8 -13.39 1.88 -13.19
CA LYS A 8 -12.43 2.89 -13.65
C LYS A 8 -11.03 2.37 -13.41
N LEU A 9 -10.13 2.63 -14.35
CA LEU A 9 -8.72 2.29 -14.24
C LEU A 9 -7.91 3.57 -14.12
N LEU A 10 -7.01 3.60 -13.15
CA LEU A 10 -6.02 4.66 -13.02
C LEU A 10 -4.78 4.24 -13.81
N ASN A 11 -4.75 4.56 -15.10
CA ASN A 11 -3.65 4.23 -16.01
C ASN A 11 -2.55 5.28 -15.95
N ILE A 12 -1.79 5.30 -14.84
CA ILE A 12 -0.65 6.19 -14.63
C ILE A 12 0.57 5.33 -14.34
N PRO A 13 1.75 5.61 -14.96
CA PRO A 13 2.98 4.93 -14.61
C PRO A 13 3.37 5.15 -13.15
N ASP A 14 3.95 4.13 -12.52
CA ASP A 14 4.60 4.29 -11.21
C ASP A 14 5.83 5.20 -11.32
N GLN A 15 6.16 5.91 -10.25
CA GLN A 15 7.39 6.69 -10.10
C GLN A 15 7.53 7.85 -11.12
N LEU A 16 6.53 8.66 -11.21
CA LEU A 16 6.59 9.92 -11.94
C LEU A 16 7.23 11.04 -11.10
N GLY A 17 7.88 11.98 -11.75
CA GLY A 17 8.30 13.22 -11.10
C GLY A 17 7.11 14.05 -10.62
N GLU A 18 7.29 14.86 -9.59
CA GLU A 18 6.22 15.66 -8.97
C GLU A 18 5.46 16.55 -9.98
N GLU A 19 6.18 17.17 -10.90
CA GLU A 19 5.54 18.02 -11.94
C GLU A 19 4.66 17.20 -12.89
N ALA A 20 5.13 15.99 -13.28
CA ALA A 20 4.34 15.11 -14.13
C ALA A 20 3.07 14.64 -13.41
N ILE A 21 3.19 14.26 -12.14
CA ILE A 21 2.04 13.89 -11.29
C ILE A 21 1.05 15.05 -11.20
N LYS A 22 1.54 16.25 -10.90
CA LYS A 22 0.70 17.44 -10.78
C LYS A 22 -0.06 17.75 -12.07
N THR A 23 0.62 17.65 -13.21
CA THR A 23 0.02 17.89 -14.52
C THR A 23 -1.02 16.83 -14.85
N LEU A 24 -0.65 15.56 -14.75
CA LEU A 24 -1.55 14.44 -15.03
C LEU A 24 -2.78 14.42 -14.12
N SER A 25 -2.63 14.77 -12.85
CA SER A 25 -3.75 14.82 -11.90
C SER A 25 -4.79 15.91 -12.23
N GLN A 26 -4.47 16.86 -13.12
CA GLN A 26 -5.41 17.87 -13.61
C GLN A 26 -6.20 17.39 -14.84
N GLU A 27 -5.72 16.34 -15.52
CA GLU A 27 -6.43 15.78 -16.66
C GLU A 27 -7.82 15.28 -16.23
N PRO A 28 -8.89 15.59 -16.95
CA PRO A 28 -10.27 15.34 -16.49
C PRO A 28 -10.57 13.89 -16.14
N GLU A 29 -10.08 12.93 -16.92
CA GLU A 29 -10.26 11.50 -16.65
C GLU A 29 -9.54 11.03 -15.39
N ILE A 30 -8.30 11.47 -15.23
CA ILE A 30 -7.46 11.11 -14.08
C ILE A 30 -8.05 11.74 -12.81
N LYS A 31 -8.34 13.03 -12.86
CA LYS A 31 -8.98 13.78 -11.77
C LYS A 31 -10.28 13.10 -11.31
N ASN A 32 -11.15 12.76 -12.25
CA ASN A 32 -12.42 12.07 -11.94
C ASN A 32 -12.17 10.69 -11.30
N THR A 33 -11.14 9.96 -11.73
CA THR A 33 -10.77 8.67 -11.12
C THR A 33 -10.21 8.85 -9.71
N LEU A 34 -9.37 9.86 -9.49
CA LEU A 34 -8.83 10.20 -8.17
C LEU A 34 -9.94 10.62 -7.20
N GLU A 35 -10.89 11.45 -7.64
CA GLU A 35 -12.07 11.81 -6.84
C GLU A 35 -12.94 10.61 -6.48
N PHE A 36 -13.00 9.61 -7.37
CA PHE A 36 -13.70 8.36 -7.10
C PHE A 36 -12.94 7.52 -6.05
N ILE A 37 -11.61 7.43 -6.14
CA ILE A 37 -10.76 6.75 -5.15
C ILE A 37 -10.94 7.35 -3.75
N GLN A 38 -11.00 8.67 -3.63
CA GLN A 38 -11.19 9.36 -2.35
C GLN A 38 -12.54 9.06 -1.67
N LYS A 39 -13.50 8.54 -2.41
CA LYS A 39 -14.84 8.18 -1.92
C LYS A 39 -15.01 6.67 -1.73
N THR A 40 -13.92 5.92 -1.72
CA THR A 40 -13.94 4.46 -1.59
C THR A 40 -14.46 4.04 -0.22
N ASP A 41 -15.49 3.20 -0.19
CA ASP A 41 -16.01 2.59 1.04
C ASP A 41 -15.25 1.32 1.43
N ILE A 42 -14.84 0.54 0.44
CA ILE A 42 -14.14 -0.74 0.62
C ILE A 42 -12.85 -0.72 -0.19
N LEU A 43 -11.74 -0.98 0.48
CA LEU A 43 -10.42 -1.10 -0.15
C LEU A 43 -9.92 -2.54 -0.06
N VAL A 44 -9.54 -3.11 -1.20
CA VAL A 44 -8.84 -4.40 -1.26
C VAL A 44 -7.41 -4.13 -1.72
N PHE A 45 -6.42 -4.56 -0.93
CA PHE A 45 -5.02 -4.25 -1.22
C PHE A 45 -4.07 -5.36 -0.80
N GLY A 46 -2.84 -5.30 -1.31
CA GLY A 46 -1.73 -6.16 -0.91
C GLY A 46 -0.70 -5.42 -0.07
N ILE A 47 0.00 -6.15 0.79
CA ILE A 47 1.14 -5.65 1.56
C ILE A 47 2.40 -6.34 1.03
N GLY A 48 3.43 -5.57 0.74
CA GLY A 48 4.72 -6.06 0.29
C GLY A 48 5.78 -5.98 1.39
N LYS A 49 6.77 -6.87 1.32
CA LYS A 49 8.00 -6.75 2.12
C LYS A 49 8.83 -5.57 1.61
N ALA A 50 9.34 -4.72 2.49
CA ALA A 50 10.04 -3.50 2.10
C ALA A 50 11.15 -3.77 1.08
N GLU A 51 12.05 -4.70 1.37
CA GLU A 51 13.18 -5.03 0.49
C GLU A 51 12.72 -5.57 -0.89
N GLU A 52 11.75 -6.51 -0.90
CA GLU A 52 11.23 -7.10 -2.13
C GLU A 52 10.55 -6.07 -3.01
N MET A 53 9.77 -5.17 -2.40
CA MET A 53 9.07 -4.11 -3.12
C MET A 53 10.02 -3.05 -3.64
N ALA A 54 11.05 -2.69 -2.88
CA ALA A 54 12.08 -1.77 -3.34
C ALA A 54 12.81 -2.30 -4.58
N LYS A 55 13.20 -3.58 -4.56
CA LYS A 55 13.82 -4.25 -5.71
C LYS A 55 12.87 -4.35 -6.91
N ARG A 56 11.62 -4.75 -6.69
CA ARG A 56 10.59 -4.83 -7.74
C ARG A 56 10.32 -3.49 -8.41
N ARG A 57 10.35 -2.42 -7.64
CA ARG A 57 10.21 -1.03 -8.13
C ARG A 57 11.50 -0.46 -8.69
N ARG A 58 12.59 -1.24 -8.74
CA ARG A 58 13.90 -0.84 -9.26
C ARG A 58 14.45 0.43 -8.59
N ILE A 59 14.23 0.56 -7.29
CA ILE A 59 14.83 1.63 -6.50
C ILE A 59 16.35 1.43 -6.49
N PRO A 60 17.17 2.48 -6.68
CA PRO A 60 18.63 2.39 -6.60
C PRO A 60 19.10 1.76 -5.29
N GLU A 61 20.17 0.95 -5.33
CA GLU A 61 20.62 0.14 -4.20
C GLU A 61 20.99 0.97 -2.97
N ASP A 62 21.60 2.14 -3.17
CA ASP A 62 21.91 3.10 -2.11
C ASP A 62 20.63 3.56 -1.37
N LYS A 63 19.56 3.79 -2.12
CA LYS A 63 18.25 4.14 -1.56
C LYS A 63 17.56 2.95 -0.89
N VAL A 64 17.70 1.74 -1.42
CA VAL A 64 17.20 0.53 -0.76
C VAL A 64 17.88 0.38 0.60
N ASN A 65 19.19 0.54 0.66
CA ASN A 65 19.96 0.46 1.90
C ASN A 65 19.54 1.57 2.90
N GLU A 66 19.29 2.79 2.42
CA GLU A 66 18.74 3.87 3.26
C GLU A 66 17.38 3.51 3.85
N ILE A 67 16.47 2.98 3.03
CA ILE A 67 15.10 2.58 3.46
C ILE A 67 15.20 1.48 4.54
N LEU A 68 16.00 0.45 4.30
CA LEU A 68 16.16 -0.66 5.24
C LEU A 68 16.88 -0.23 6.52
N SER A 69 17.87 0.67 6.45
CA SER A 69 18.57 1.19 7.62
C SER A 69 17.66 2.01 8.55
N LYS A 70 16.54 2.51 8.04
CA LYS A 70 15.48 3.17 8.82
C LYS A 70 14.46 2.20 9.41
N GLY A 71 14.72 0.89 9.34
CA GLY A 71 13.86 -0.14 9.91
C GLY A 71 12.63 -0.47 9.07
N ALA A 72 12.61 -0.18 7.77
CA ALA A 72 11.46 -0.51 6.93
C ALA A 72 11.22 -2.02 6.87
N VAL A 73 10.03 -2.47 7.27
CA VAL A 73 9.59 -3.87 7.21
C VAL A 73 8.60 -4.12 6.07
N GLY A 74 7.79 -3.13 5.72
CA GLY A 74 6.73 -3.27 4.74
C GLY A 74 6.57 -2.08 3.79
N GLU A 75 5.83 -2.33 2.72
CA GLU A 75 5.41 -1.31 1.75
C GLU A 75 3.95 -1.53 1.35
N ALA A 76 3.19 -0.44 1.32
CA ALA A 76 1.88 -0.37 0.67
C ALA A 76 1.64 1.05 0.14
N PHE A 77 0.95 1.15 -1.00
CA PHE A 77 0.59 2.43 -1.63
C PHE A 77 1.77 3.38 -1.90
N GLY A 78 2.99 2.84 -2.07
CA GLY A 78 4.21 3.63 -2.23
C GLY A 78 4.81 4.17 -0.93
N HIS A 79 4.30 3.76 0.23
CA HIS A 79 4.83 4.13 1.54
C HIS A 79 5.55 2.95 2.16
N TYR A 80 6.80 3.18 2.56
CA TYR A 80 7.62 2.23 3.33
C TYR A 80 7.49 2.57 4.80
N PHE A 81 7.23 1.58 5.64
CA PHE A 81 6.95 1.75 7.06
C PHE A 81 7.76 0.77 7.92
N ASN A 82 8.11 1.21 9.14
CA ASN A 82 8.79 0.41 10.16
C ASN A 82 7.78 -0.45 10.96
N GLU A 83 8.26 -1.21 11.96
CA GLU A 83 7.43 -2.09 12.80
C GLU A 83 6.36 -1.32 13.58
N GLU A 84 6.63 -0.08 13.96
CA GLU A 84 5.69 0.80 14.66
C GLU A 84 4.59 1.38 13.72
N GLY A 85 4.72 1.18 12.41
CA GLY A 85 3.83 1.75 11.39
C GLY A 85 4.18 3.20 11.01
N GLU A 86 5.36 3.69 11.40
CA GLU A 86 5.82 5.00 11.00
C GLU A 86 6.36 4.98 9.56
N ILE A 87 6.05 5.99 8.77
CA ILE A 87 6.51 6.09 7.39
C ILE A 87 7.95 6.57 7.35
N VAL A 88 8.85 5.70 6.93
CA VAL A 88 10.29 5.96 6.82
C VAL A 88 10.74 6.40 5.43
N TYR A 89 9.93 6.09 4.40
CA TYR A 89 10.18 6.55 3.04
C TYR A 89 8.87 6.56 2.22
N LYS A 90 8.75 7.51 1.31
CA LYS A 90 7.59 7.67 0.42
C LYS A 90 8.04 7.80 -1.03
N LEU A 91 7.41 7.04 -1.90
CA LEU A 91 7.51 7.22 -3.35
C LEU A 91 6.50 8.25 -3.85
N ASN A 92 6.84 8.91 -4.94
CA ASN A 92 5.90 9.74 -5.67
C ASN A 92 4.95 8.83 -6.47
N THR A 93 3.83 8.48 -5.87
CA THR A 93 2.78 7.65 -6.48
C THR A 93 1.48 8.42 -6.54
N VAL A 94 0.61 8.02 -7.47
CA VAL A 94 -0.75 8.56 -7.60
C VAL A 94 -1.74 7.46 -7.25
N GLY A 95 -2.70 7.75 -6.38
CA GLY A 95 -3.67 6.76 -5.95
C GLY A 95 -4.22 7.11 -4.57
N ILE A 96 -4.45 6.08 -3.76
CA ILE A 96 -4.90 6.25 -2.39
C ILE A 96 -3.77 6.79 -1.51
N ASP A 97 -4.04 7.81 -0.73
CA ASP A 97 -3.11 8.33 0.27
C ASP A 97 -3.39 7.73 1.67
N LEU A 98 -2.45 7.95 2.60
CA LEU A 98 -2.56 7.40 3.96
C LEU A 98 -3.74 7.98 4.76
N GLU A 99 -4.10 9.22 4.55
CA GLU A 99 -5.23 9.83 5.25
C GLU A 99 -6.55 9.22 4.78
N THR A 100 -6.70 9.06 3.47
CA THR A 100 -7.84 8.33 2.89
C THR A 100 -7.87 6.89 3.40
N PHE A 101 -6.72 6.18 3.39
CA PHE A 101 -6.62 4.81 3.88
C PHE A 101 -7.05 4.66 5.35
N LYS A 102 -6.62 5.57 6.24
CA LYS A 102 -7.00 5.54 7.66
C LYS A 102 -8.50 5.73 7.89
N ASN A 103 -9.17 6.43 6.99
CA ASN A 103 -10.58 6.78 7.10
C ASN A 103 -11.52 5.84 6.33
N ILE A 104 -10.99 4.87 5.56
CA ILE A 104 -11.81 3.88 4.87
C ILE A 104 -12.50 2.98 5.87
N LYS A 105 -13.80 2.76 5.67
CA LYS A 105 -14.64 1.97 6.58
C LYS A 105 -14.24 0.50 6.63
N GLU A 106 -13.93 -0.07 5.47
CA GLU A 106 -13.55 -1.48 5.34
C GLU A 106 -12.28 -1.59 4.51
N SER A 107 -11.21 -2.08 5.11
CA SER A 107 -9.94 -2.33 4.46
C SER A 107 -9.61 -3.81 4.52
N ILE A 108 -9.49 -4.46 3.36
CA ILE A 108 -9.22 -5.88 3.23
C ILE A 108 -7.80 -6.06 2.71
N ALA A 109 -6.90 -6.50 3.57
CA ALA A 109 -5.54 -6.83 3.19
C ALA A 109 -5.46 -8.30 2.75
N ILE A 110 -5.03 -8.52 1.53
CA ILE A 110 -4.79 -9.87 0.99
C ILE A 110 -3.29 -10.10 0.90
N PHE A 111 -2.79 -11.10 1.60
CA PHE A 111 -1.41 -11.48 1.47
C PHE A 111 -1.21 -12.97 1.71
N ALA A 112 -0.22 -13.54 1.02
CA ALA A 112 0.18 -14.91 1.19
C ALA A 112 1.70 -15.02 1.01
N GLY A 113 2.27 -16.12 1.53
CA GLY A 113 3.69 -16.42 1.40
C GLY A 113 4.52 -16.06 2.63
N LYS A 114 5.65 -16.75 2.74
CA LYS A 114 6.51 -16.72 3.91
C LYS A 114 7.09 -15.33 4.17
N ARG A 115 7.19 -14.94 5.44
CA ARG A 115 7.95 -13.79 5.95
C ARG A 115 7.33 -12.40 5.74
N LYS A 116 6.01 -12.29 5.83
CA LYS A 116 5.34 -10.97 5.73
C LYS A 116 4.61 -10.56 7.01
N VAL A 117 4.76 -11.33 8.07
CA VAL A 117 4.01 -11.10 9.33
C VAL A 117 4.35 -9.74 9.91
N ASP A 118 5.66 -9.38 9.99
CA ASP A 118 6.11 -8.08 10.50
C ASP A 118 5.47 -6.92 9.73
N ALA A 119 5.46 -7.00 8.39
CA ALA A 119 4.84 -5.97 7.55
C ALA A 119 3.33 -5.84 7.76
N LEU A 120 2.66 -6.95 8.08
CA LEU A 120 1.24 -6.92 8.38
C LEU A 120 0.97 -6.30 9.75
N ILE A 121 1.68 -6.73 10.78
CA ILE A 121 1.53 -6.19 12.14
C ILE A 121 1.77 -4.68 12.11
N ALA A 122 2.85 -4.25 11.43
CA ALA A 122 3.12 -2.83 11.23
C ALA A 122 1.96 -2.10 10.53
N MET A 123 1.34 -2.72 9.52
CA MET A 123 0.18 -2.14 8.83
C MET A 123 -1.03 -1.98 9.76
N THR A 124 -1.24 -2.91 10.70
CA THR A 124 -2.32 -2.77 11.70
C THR A 124 -2.09 -1.61 12.66
N ASN A 125 -0.83 -1.19 12.86
CA ASN A 125 -0.52 0.03 13.62
C ASN A 125 -0.90 1.31 12.85
N ILE A 126 -0.93 1.27 11.51
CA ILE A 126 -1.37 2.38 10.67
C ILE A 126 -2.90 2.48 10.63
N ASN A 127 -3.59 1.34 10.45
CA ASN A 127 -5.04 1.28 10.44
C ASN A 127 -5.50 0.00 11.16
N LYS A 128 -6.26 0.16 12.24
CA LYS A 128 -6.75 -0.96 13.07
C LYS A 128 -7.98 -1.66 12.47
N ASN A 129 -8.62 -1.07 11.47
CA ASN A 129 -9.83 -1.60 10.85
C ASN A 129 -9.50 -2.41 9.58
N ILE A 130 -8.56 -3.36 9.69
CA ILE A 130 -8.15 -4.20 8.57
C ILE A 130 -8.73 -5.60 8.76
N VAL A 131 -9.47 -6.07 7.76
CA VAL A 131 -9.81 -7.48 7.59
C VAL A 131 -8.68 -8.16 6.85
N LEU A 132 -8.14 -9.22 7.44
CA LEU A 132 -7.01 -9.93 6.88
C LEU A 132 -7.47 -11.20 6.15
N VAL A 133 -7.02 -11.36 4.92
CA VAL A 133 -7.16 -12.60 4.15
C VAL A 133 -5.76 -13.15 3.88
N THR A 134 -5.44 -14.28 4.47
CA THR A 134 -4.10 -14.88 4.39
C THR A 134 -4.15 -16.42 4.36
N ASP A 135 -3.01 -17.04 4.11
CA ASP A 135 -2.88 -18.50 4.26
C ASP A 135 -2.78 -18.93 5.73
N GLU A 136 -3.02 -20.21 5.97
CA GLU A 136 -3.05 -20.80 7.31
C GLU A 136 -1.72 -20.63 8.07
N GLU A 137 -0.58 -20.79 7.39
CA GLU A 137 0.75 -20.66 8.01
C GLU A 137 0.98 -19.26 8.58
N ASN A 138 0.64 -18.23 7.82
CA ASN A 138 0.74 -16.85 8.28
C ASN A 138 -0.30 -16.54 9.37
N GLY A 139 -1.51 -17.11 9.26
CA GLY A 139 -2.54 -16.96 10.28
C GLY A 139 -2.07 -17.44 11.65
N TYR A 140 -1.46 -18.62 11.73
CA TYR A 140 -0.90 -19.15 12.98
C TYR A 140 0.22 -18.27 13.55
N LYS A 141 1.16 -17.83 12.71
CA LYS A 141 2.26 -16.97 13.17
C LYS A 141 1.77 -15.64 13.74
N ILE A 142 0.76 -15.03 13.09
CA ILE A 142 0.15 -13.79 13.60
C ILE A 142 -0.47 -14.01 14.98
N LEU A 143 -1.19 -15.11 15.16
CA LEU A 143 -1.80 -15.45 16.45
C LEU A 143 -0.75 -15.71 17.54
N GLU A 144 0.41 -16.29 17.18
CA GLU A 144 1.52 -16.50 18.11
C GLU A 144 2.18 -15.18 18.54
N GLU A 145 2.31 -14.22 17.64
CA GLU A 145 2.93 -12.91 17.93
C GLU A 145 1.99 -11.93 18.65
N LEU A 146 0.68 -12.13 18.55
CA LEU A 146 -0.32 -11.28 19.22
C LEU A 146 -0.70 -11.77 20.63
N ASN A 147 -0.24 -12.95 21.06
CA ASN A 147 -0.47 -13.52 22.39
C ASN A 147 0.76 -13.35 23.29
#